data_d89cfcf5772f74cc8e5e5770fe348556
#
_entry.id   d89cfcf5772f74cc8e5e5770fe348556
#
_cell.length_a   1.000
_cell.length_b   1.000
_cell.length_c   1.000
_cell.angle_alpha   90.00
_cell.angle_beta   90.00
_cell.angle_gamma   90.00
#
_symmetry.space_group_name_H-M   'P 1'
#
loop_
_entity.id
_entity.type
_entity.pdbx_description
1 polymer ?
#
loop_
_entity_poly.entity_id
_entity_poly.type
_entity_poly.pdbx_seq_one_letter_code
_entity_poly.pdbx_strand_id
1 'polypeptide(L)'
;MQGIVSLVLTASVCWLGGASDQQADYRTLMANGEFAKAREVIESRLLHDGTVSGPLRVEMQFEIERMERIRKDFTKKRQDVVDFVKKYVPNVVPQDLDRWEKERSLECMMIDGEKRYFNNAARNLFRIDKECLRIWNERHADEQAKPPAEGALDLDAHIRTIREETLRQKQAYSEPVQMRIRYTITVKPDVTPPGEPIRCWIPFPREIPHRQTDIRLIRTDPADHRLAPDKDLQRMIYFEKSAVKGRPTVFSAEYEYTNYGVHVDIEPDLVKAVDPQSALKPYLEQEYPHIVFTDTLRELSKRLVGTETNPYRVAQILFAWVDENVPWASAREYSTIPNLPMYAYENRHGDCGIQTMLFITLCRMNGIPARWQSGWEFQPPDDSMHDWGMIYFEPYGWVPMDVTYGLRKTDEEKLKWFYLSGMDSYRLIFNDAISQPFTPKKDHFRSETVDSQRGEVEWKGGNLYFDQWDWDMHWDVLKK
;
A
#
# COMPACT_ATOMS: atom_id res chain seq x y z
N MET A 1 9.72 -14.31 57.00
CA MET A 1 8.37 -14.80 57.40
C MET A 1 7.38 -13.69 57.13
N GLN A 2 6.23 -14.04 56.59
CA GLN A 2 5.09 -13.25 56.10
C GLN A 2 5.27 -12.72 54.69
N GLY A 3 4.62 -13.29 53.86
CA GLY A 3 3.69 -13.77 52.94
C GLY A 3 2.63 -12.74 52.61
N ILE A 4 2.72 -12.13 51.37
CA ILE A 4 1.63 -11.33 50.80
C ILE A 4 0.97 -12.21 49.73
N VAL A 5 -0.27 -12.60 50.05
CA VAL A 5 -1.18 -13.32 49.17
C VAL A 5 -1.81 -12.33 48.20
N SER A 6 -1.60 -12.55 46.90
CA SER A 6 -2.26 -11.80 45.84
C SER A 6 -3.63 -12.41 45.55
N LEU A 7 -4.68 -11.66 45.83
CA LEU A 7 -6.07 -12.05 45.53
C LEU A 7 -6.33 -11.80 44.04
N VAL A 8 -6.50 -12.88 43.28
CA VAL A 8 -7.06 -12.84 41.92
C VAL A 8 -8.58 -12.91 42.06
N LEU A 9 -9.25 -11.82 41.75
CA LEU A 9 -10.71 -11.78 41.63
C LEU A 9 -11.11 -12.37 40.27
N THR A 10 -11.54 -13.64 40.29
CA THR A 10 -12.26 -14.27 39.18
C THR A 10 -13.73 -13.88 39.25
N ALA A 11 -14.16 -13.03 38.33
CA ALA A 11 -15.59 -12.79 38.10
C ALA A 11 -16.18 -14.01 37.36
N SER A 12 -16.83 -14.88 38.09
CA SER A 12 -17.64 -15.95 37.54
C SER A 12 -18.95 -15.40 37.03
N VAL A 13 -19.09 -15.26 35.71
CA VAL A 13 -20.40 -15.09 35.08
C VAL A 13 -20.96 -16.46 34.82
N CYS A 14 -21.97 -16.85 35.66
CA CYS A 14 -22.79 -18.04 35.42
C CYS A 14 -23.60 -17.84 34.15
N TRP A 15 -23.27 -18.58 33.11
CA TRP A 15 -24.18 -18.84 31.99
C TRP A 15 -24.95 -20.16 32.27
N LEU A 16 -26.25 -20.03 32.48
CA LEU A 16 -27.17 -21.14 32.45
C LEU A 16 -27.64 -21.38 31.02
N GLY A 17 -27.46 -22.59 30.54
CA GLY A 17 -28.40 -23.21 29.60
C GLY A 17 -27.93 -23.43 28.18
N GLY A 18 -27.83 -24.68 27.79
CA GLY A 18 -27.87 -25.17 26.42
C GLY A 18 -26.52 -25.65 25.90
N ALA A 19 -26.35 -26.96 25.86
CA ALA A 19 -25.31 -27.61 25.05
C ALA A 19 -25.59 -27.34 23.58
N SER A 20 -25.12 -26.18 23.06
CA SER A 20 -24.89 -25.97 21.65
C SER A 20 -23.41 -26.23 21.41
N ASP A 21 -23.11 -27.13 20.47
CA ASP A 21 -21.78 -27.27 19.89
C ASP A 21 -21.13 -25.87 19.79
N GLN A 22 -20.02 -25.67 20.52
CA GLN A 22 -19.22 -24.45 20.35
C GLN A 22 -18.58 -24.51 18.95
N GLN A 23 -19.34 -24.10 17.95
CA GLN A 23 -18.84 -23.96 16.61
C GLN A 23 -17.75 -22.91 16.69
N ALA A 24 -16.50 -23.28 16.39
CA ALA A 24 -15.36 -22.37 16.47
C ALA A 24 -15.66 -21.10 15.67
N ASP A 25 -15.34 -19.94 16.23
CA ASP A 25 -15.50 -18.66 15.51
C ASP A 25 -14.66 -18.69 14.23
N TYR A 26 -15.27 -18.35 13.10
CA TYR A 26 -14.60 -18.36 11.80
C TYR A 26 -13.32 -17.52 11.80
N ARG A 27 -13.26 -16.45 12.58
CA ARG A 27 -12.05 -15.60 12.71
C ARG A 27 -10.90 -16.39 13.35
N THR A 28 -11.17 -17.19 14.35
CA THR A 28 -10.18 -18.08 14.97
C THR A 28 -9.70 -19.15 13.99
N LEU A 29 -10.61 -19.75 13.22
CA LEU A 29 -10.25 -20.72 12.18
C LEU A 29 -9.37 -20.08 11.11
N MET A 30 -9.70 -18.87 10.66
CA MET A 30 -8.87 -18.12 9.71
C MET A 30 -7.48 -17.82 10.27
N ALA A 31 -7.40 -17.37 11.52
CA ALA A 31 -6.12 -17.10 12.19
C ALA A 31 -5.23 -18.34 12.30
N ASN A 32 -5.84 -19.52 12.44
CA ASN A 32 -5.15 -20.81 12.48
C ASN A 32 -4.85 -21.36 11.06
N GLY A 33 -5.29 -20.70 10.00
CA GLY A 33 -5.14 -21.17 8.62
C GLY A 33 -6.08 -22.31 8.22
N GLU A 34 -7.16 -22.55 8.99
CA GLU A 34 -8.19 -23.56 8.72
C GLU A 34 -9.27 -22.99 7.79
N PHE A 35 -8.87 -22.56 6.58
CA PHE A 35 -9.71 -21.79 5.67
C PHE A 35 -10.92 -22.56 5.16
N ALA A 36 -10.78 -23.87 4.89
CA ALA A 36 -11.91 -24.69 4.48
C ALA A 36 -13.01 -24.72 5.55
N LYS A 37 -12.63 -24.95 6.81
CA LYS A 37 -13.58 -24.95 7.94
C LYS A 37 -14.18 -23.57 8.20
N ALA A 38 -13.35 -22.50 8.13
CA ALA A 38 -13.82 -21.13 8.30
C ALA A 38 -14.89 -20.79 7.25
N ARG A 39 -14.68 -21.18 6.00
CA ARG A 39 -15.65 -21.02 4.91
C ARG A 39 -16.96 -21.74 5.21
N GLU A 40 -16.91 -23.01 5.62
CA GLU A 40 -18.11 -23.79 5.98
C GLU A 40 -18.93 -23.10 7.09
N VAL A 41 -18.24 -22.58 8.14
CA VAL A 41 -18.89 -21.83 9.22
C VAL A 41 -19.55 -20.56 8.70
N ILE A 42 -18.85 -19.79 7.86
CA ILE A 42 -19.38 -18.56 7.27
C ILE A 42 -20.61 -18.85 6.41
N GLU A 43 -20.50 -19.79 5.47
CA GLU A 43 -21.59 -20.17 4.55
C GLU A 43 -22.83 -20.67 5.34
N SER A 44 -22.63 -21.52 6.35
CA SER A 44 -23.70 -21.97 7.23
C SER A 44 -24.40 -20.81 7.95
N ARG A 45 -23.64 -19.86 8.51
CA ARG A 45 -24.22 -18.67 9.18
C ARG A 45 -24.94 -17.76 8.22
N LEU A 46 -24.40 -17.50 7.03
CA LEU A 46 -25.03 -16.68 6.01
C LEU A 46 -26.36 -17.25 5.53
N LEU A 47 -26.49 -18.59 5.54
CA LEU A 47 -27.69 -19.31 5.09
C LEU A 47 -28.76 -19.46 6.19
N HIS A 48 -28.35 -19.77 7.43
CA HIS A 48 -29.26 -20.21 8.48
C HIS A 48 -29.41 -19.24 9.65
N ASP A 49 -28.50 -18.26 9.83
CA ASP A 49 -28.55 -17.32 10.95
C ASP A 49 -29.22 -16.02 10.52
N GLY A 50 -30.52 -15.92 10.81
CA GLY A 50 -31.32 -14.70 10.51
C GLY A 50 -30.92 -13.47 11.32
N THR A 51 -30.03 -13.60 12.31
CA THR A 51 -29.53 -12.47 13.14
C THR A 51 -28.32 -11.78 12.54
N VAL A 52 -27.72 -12.31 11.47
CA VAL A 52 -26.56 -11.72 10.78
C VAL A 52 -26.98 -10.38 10.16
N SER A 53 -26.47 -9.29 10.73
CA SER A 53 -26.72 -7.93 10.22
C SER A 53 -26.17 -7.70 8.80
N GLY A 54 -26.69 -6.71 8.09
CA GLY A 54 -26.19 -6.36 6.75
C GLY A 54 -24.66 -6.13 6.70
N PRO A 55 -24.10 -5.28 7.58
CA PRO A 55 -22.64 -5.07 7.64
C PRO A 55 -21.85 -6.35 7.92
N LEU A 56 -22.30 -7.17 8.88
CA LEU A 56 -21.62 -8.43 9.19
C LEU A 56 -21.72 -9.44 8.02
N ARG A 57 -22.84 -9.44 7.29
CA ARG A 57 -22.99 -10.25 6.08
C ARG A 57 -21.96 -9.87 5.01
N VAL A 58 -21.78 -8.58 4.78
CA VAL A 58 -20.77 -8.06 3.83
C VAL A 58 -19.35 -8.43 4.28
N GLU A 59 -19.05 -8.26 5.56
CA GLU A 59 -17.76 -8.69 6.14
C GLU A 59 -17.50 -10.18 5.91
N MET A 60 -18.45 -11.03 6.28
CA MET A 60 -18.32 -12.49 6.14
C MET A 60 -18.14 -12.92 4.67
N GLN A 61 -18.86 -12.28 3.75
CA GLN A 61 -18.67 -12.53 2.31
C GLN A 61 -17.28 -12.12 1.84
N PHE A 62 -16.77 -10.99 2.32
CA PHE A 62 -15.42 -10.55 1.99
C PHE A 62 -14.35 -11.48 2.57
N GLU A 63 -14.56 -12.06 3.78
CA GLU A 63 -13.60 -12.99 4.36
C GLU A 63 -13.50 -14.30 3.54
N ILE A 64 -14.58 -14.77 2.91
CA ILE A 64 -14.49 -15.87 1.94
C ILE A 64 -13.56 -15.50 0.77
N GLU A 65 -13.74 -14.32 0.18
CA GLU A 65 -12.87 -13.86 -0.91
C GLU A 65 -11.44 -13.65 -0.43
N ARG A 66 -11.22 -13.09 0.76
CA ARG A 66 -9.89 -12.89 1.33
C ARG A 66 -9.12 -14.20 1.46
N MET A 67 -9.76 -15.27 1.97
CA MET A 67 -9.13 -16.58 2.06
C MET A 67 -8.70 -17.13 0.69
N GLU A 68 -9.53 -16.97 -0.35
CA GLU A 68 -9.18 -17.38 -1.71
C GLU A 68 -8.02 -16.53 -2.30
N ARG A 69 -7.99 -15.24 -2.01
CA ARG A 69 -6.89 -14.34 -2.42
C ARG A 69 -5.58 -14.70 -1.71
N ILE A 70 -5.64 -15.02 -0.41
CA ILE A 70 -4.47 -15.50 0.34
C ILE A 70 -3.91 -16.78 -0.30
N ARG A 71 -4.77 -17.72 -0.74
CA ARG A 71 -4.30 -18.92 -1.46
C ARG A 71 -3.54 -18.59 -2.74
N LYS A 72 -3.91 -17.52 -3.44
CA LYS A 72 -3.21 -17.05 -4.65
C LYS A 72 -1.87 -16.40 -4.32
N ASP A 73 -1.74 -15.74 -3.18
CA ASP A 73 -0.50 -15.14 -2.70
C ASP A 73 0.49 -16.16 -2.11
N PHE A 74 -0.01 -17.29 -1.58
CA PHE A 74 0.79 -18.31 -0.92
C PHE A 74 0.80 -19.62 -1.71
N THR A 75 1.42 -19.62 -2.89
CA THR A 75 1.48 -20.81 -3.75
C THR A 75 2.75 -21.63 -3.60
N LYS A 76 3.83 -21.07 -3.01
CA LYS A 76 5.14 -21.70 -2.96
C LYS A 76 5.22 -22.76 -1.86
N LYS A 77 5.93 -23.85 -2.16
CA LYS A 77 6.29 -24.89 -1.19
C LYS A 77 7.70 -24.68 -0.68
N ARG A 78 8.06 -25.35 0.41
CA ARG A 78 9.42 -25.29 0.98
C ARG A 78 10.51 -25.58 -0.05
N GLN A 79 10.27 -26.54 -0.95
CA GLN A 79 11.25 -26.88 -1.99
C GLN A 79 11.47 -25.75 -2.97
N ASP A 80 10.42 -25.02 -3.37
CA ASP A 80 10.55 -23.86 -4.28
C ASP A 80 11.44 -22.77 -3.69
N VAL A 81 11.30 -22.55 -2.36
CA VAL A 81 12.16 -21.59 -1.62
C VAL A 81 13.60 -22.08 -1.58
N VAL A 82 13.84 -23.34 -1.24
CA VAL A 82 15.17 -23.95 -1.20
C VAL A 82 15.85 -23.84 -2.56
N ASP A 83 15.14 -24.17 -3.64
CA ASP A 83 15.69 -24.13 -5.00
C ASP A 83 16.05 -22.71 -5.46
N PHE A 84 15.26 -21.73 -5.02
CA PHE A 84 15.59 -20.33 -5.29
C PHE A 84 16.81 -19.87 -4.47
N VAL A 85 16.80 -20.11 -3.15
CA VAL A 85 17.87 -19.64 -2.24
C VAL A 85 19.21 -20.29 -2.56
N LYS A 86 19.24 -21.58 -2.94
CA LYS A 86 20.47 -22.29 -3.34
C LYS A 86 21.22 -21.63 -4.50
N LYS A 87 20.55 -20.85 -5.35
CA LYS A 87 21.22 -20.11 -6.42
C LYS A 87 22.24 -19.09 -5.89
N TYR A 88 22.03 -18.59 -4.69
CA TYR A 88 22.83 -17.56 -4.03
C TYR A 88 23.57 -18.08 -2.81
N VAL A 89 22.96 -19.00 -2.05
CA VAL A 89 23.47 -19.65 -0.83
C VAL A 89 23.53 -21.16 -1.08
N PRO A 90 24.58 -21.70 -1.75
CA PRO A 90 24.62 -23.10 -2.14
C PRO A 90 24.53 -24.10 -1.00
N ASN A 91 25.02 -23.71 0.18
CA ASN A 91 25.08 -24.56 1.37
C ASN A 91 23.93 -24.35 2.34
N VAL A 92 22.80 -23.76 1.88
CA VAL A 92 21.61 -23.57 2.72
C VAL A 92 21.12 -24.91 3.27
N VAL A 93 20.88 -24.94 4.57
CA VAL A 93 20.38 -26.12 5.30
C VAL A 93 18.96 -25.89 5.82
N PRO A 94 18.22 -26.96 6.19
CA PRO A 94 16.84 -26.80 6.69
C PRO A 94 16.72 -25.85 7.87
N GLN A 95 17.71 -25.82 8.75
CA GLN A 95 17.75 -24.95 9.94
C GLN A 95 17.78 -23.46 9.59
N ASP A 96 18.37 -23.09 8.45
CA ASP A 96 18.36 -21.70 7.97
C ASP A 96 16.93 -21.25 7.64
N LEU A 97 16.16 -22.10 6.96
CA LEU A 97 14.78 -21.79 6.65
C LEU A 97 13.95 -21.65 7.94
N ASP A 98 14.13 -22.56 8.90
CA ASP A 98 13.41 -22.53 10.17
C ASP A 98 13.74 -21.24 10.95
N ARG A 99 15.01 -20.77 10.90
CA ARG A 99 15.43 -19.49 11.47
C ARG A 99 14.77 -18.31 10.78
N TRP A 100 14.81 -18.22 9.44
CA TRP A 100 14.20 -17.14 8.68
C TRP A 100 12.68 -17.07 8.83
N GLU A 101 12.00 -18.23 8.93
CA GLU A 101 10.56 -18.30 9.24
C GLU A 101 10.27 -17.71 10.63
N LYS A 102 11.06 -18.10 11.65
CA LYS A 102 10.92 -17.60 13.02
C LYS A 102 11.20 -16.10 13.13
N GLU A 103 12.16 -15.61 12.39
CA GLU A 103 12.55 -14.19 12.32
C GLU A 103 11.63 -13.37 11.40
N ARG A 104 10.67 -14.03 10.72
CA ARG A 104 9.74 -13.44 9.75
C ARG A 104 10.40 -12.83 8.52
N SER A 105 11.68 -13.16 8.26
CA SER A 105 12.36 -12.80 7.02
C SER A 105 11.91 -13.66 5.83
N LEU A 106 11.28 -14.80 6.12
CA LEU A 106 10.72 -15.73 5.14
C LEU A 106 9.22 -15.92 5.44
N GLU A 107 8.37 -15.16 4.77
CA GLU A 107 6.93 -15.15 5.03
C GLU A 107 6.28 -16.46 4.62
N CYS A 108 5.65 -17.14 5.59
CA CYS A 108 4.92 -18.38 5.39
C CYS A 108 3.64 -18.42 6.23
N MET A 109 2.72 -19.28 5.84
CA MET A 109 1.44 -19.51 6.53
C MET A 109 1.04 -20.97 6.44
N MET A 110 0.36 -21.47 7.49
CA MET A 110 -0.37 -22.73 7.40
C MET A 110 -1.69 -22.46 6.67
N ILE A 111 -2.01 -23.26 5.66
CA ILE A 111 -3.27 -23.20 4.93
C ILE A 111 -3.81 -24.62 4.80
N ASP A 112 -4.91 -24.91 5.51
CA ASP A 112 -5.58 -26.22 5.56
C ASP A 112 -4.61 -27.38 5.81
N GLY A 113 -3.71 -27.21 6.78
CA GLY A 113 -2.73 -28.20 7.18
C GLY A 113 -1.45 -28.26 6.36
N GLU A 114 -1.32 -27.47 5.30
CA GLU A 114 -0.09 -27.34 4.51
C GLU A 114 0.63 -26.04 4.77
N LYS A 115 1.96 -26.09 5.01
CA LYS A 115 2.79 -24.88 5.05
C LYS A 115 3.01 -24.36 3.64
N ARG A 116 2.65 -23.11 3.42
CA ARG A 116 2.82 -22.38 2.16
C ARG A 116 3.63 -21.11 2.38
N TYR A 117 4.39 -20.71 1.38
CA TYR A 117 5.19 -19.50 1.40
C TYR A 117 4.63 -18.47 0.44
N PHE A 118 4.76 -17.20 0.82
CA PHE A 118 4.40 -16.08 -0.05
C PHE A 118 5.17 -16.16 -1.37
N ASN A 119 4.52 -15.78 -2.46
CA ASN A 119 5.07 -15.92 -3.81
C ASN A 119 6.44 -15.26 -3.97
N ASN A 120 6.69 -14.13 -3.29
CA ASN A 120 7.96 -13.42 -3.31
C ASN A 120 8.83 -13.66 -2.06
N ALA A 121 8.46 -14.55 -1.14
CA ALA A 121 9.17 -14.75 0.12
C ALA A 121 10.67 -15.01 -0.08
N ALA A 122 11.04 -15.88 -1.01
CA ALA A 122 12.45 -16.19 -1.28
C ALA A 122 13.25 -15.00 -1.86
N ARG A 123 12.61 -14.12 -2.64
CA ARG A 123 13.23 -12.88 -3.13
C ARG A 123 13.34 -11.84 -2.01
N ASN A 124 12.30 -11.71 -1.20
CA ASN A 124 12.27 -10.78 -0.08
C ASN A 124 13.34 -11.09 0.97
N LEU A 125 13.68 -12.37 1.15
CA LEU A 125 14.76 -12.78 2.04
C LEU A 125 16.05 -12.01 1.76
N PHE A 126 16.39 -11.79 0.47
CA PHE A 126 17.57 -11.03 0.05
C PHE A 126 17.43 -9.51 0.17
N ARG A 127 16.32 -9.01 0.67
CA ARG A 127 16.08 -7.59 1.01
C ARG A 127 15.98 -7.37 2.51
N ILE A 128 15.55 -8.40 3.25
CA ILE A 128 15.20 -8.32 4.68
C ILE A 128 16.32 -8.88 5.57
N ASP A 129 16.83 -10.09 5.26
CA ASP A 129 17.89 -10.71 6.03
C ASP A 129 19.25 -10.10 5.67
N LYS A 130 19.97 -9.60 6.68
CA LYS A 130 21.21 -8.83 6.48
C LYS A 130 22.32 -9.64 5.81
N GLU A 131 22.42 -10.94 6.10
CA GLU A 131 23.44 -11.79 5.50
C GLU A 131 23.09 -12.12 4.05
N CYS A 132 21.84 -12.46 3.78
CA CYS A 132 21.35 -12.69 2.43
C CYS A 132 21.47 -11.42 1.56
N LEU A 133 21.16 -10.24 2.11
CA LEU A 133 21.35 -8.95 1.43
C LEU A 133 22.82 -8.69 1.11
N ARG A 134 23.73 -8.97 2.04
CA ARG A 134 25.18 -8.85 1.79
C ARG A 134 25.62 -9.76 0.63
N ILE A 135 25.21 -11.04 0.64
CA ILE A 135 25.50 -12.00 -0.42
C ILE A 135 24.93 -11.52 -1.77
N TRP A 136 23.73 -10.98 -1.77
CA TRP A 136 23.09 -10.42 -2.96
C TRP A 136 23.91 -9.26 -3.53
N ASN A 137 24.27 -8.29 -2.70
CA ASN A 137 25.04 -7.11 -3.11
C ASN A 137 26.43 -7.49 -3.65
N GLU A 138 27.13 -8.43 -3.00
CA GLU A 138 28.42 -8.92 -3.46
C GLU A 138 28.33 -9.59 -4.85
N ARG A 139 27.28 -10.36 -5.10
CA ARG A 139 27.08 -11.01 -6.40
C ARG A 139 26.68 -10.07 -7.53
N HIS A 140 26.07 -8.96 -7.20
CA HIS A 140 25.59 -7.96 -8.18
C HIS A 140 26.42 -6.68 -8.15
N ALA A 141 27.60 -6.71 -7.51
CA ALA A 141 28.49 -5.55 -7.40
C ALA A 141 28.87 -4.97 -8.78
N ASP A 142 29.18 -5.85 -9.74
CA ASP A 142 29.54 -5.43 -11.10
C ASP A 142 28.33 -4.80 -11.86
N GLU A 143 27.13 -5.25 -11.56
CA GLU A 143 25.90 -4.66 -12.13
C GLU A 143 25.61 -3.29 -11.53
N GLN A 144 25.79 -3.16 -10.21
CA GLN A 144 25.61 -1.89 -9.49
C GLN A 144 26.68 -0.85 -9.84
N ALA A 145 27.86 -1.28 -10.27
CA ALA A 145 28.95 -0.40 -10.71
C ALA A 145 28.80 0.10 -12.16
N LYS A 146 27.82 -0.40 -12.91
CA LYS A 146 27.57 0.10 -14.27
C LYS A 146 27.06 1.54 -14.23
N PRO A 147 27.48 2.38 -15.20
CA PRO A 147 26.92 3.71 -15.32
C PRO A 147 25.40 3.62 -15.55
N PRO A 148 24.63 4.61 -15.09
CA PRO A 148 23.21 4.69 -15.38
C PRO A 148 22.93 4.57 -16.88
N ALA A 149 21.77 4.03 -17.25
CA ALA A 149 21.35 3.97 -18.65
C ALA A 149 21.30 5.39 -19.26
N GLU A 150 21.50 5.46 -20.58
CA GLU A 150 21.37 6.74 -21.28
C GLU A 150 19.94 7.31 -21.06
N GLY A 151 19.85 8.57 -20.64
CA GLY A 151 18.57 9.22 -20.34
C GLY A 151 18.00 8.90 -18.96
N ALA A 152 18.70 8.09 -18.13
CA ALA A 152 18.26 7.81 -16.76
C ALA A 152 18.15 9.10 -15.94
N LEU A 153 17.15 9.16 -15.08
CA LEU A 153 16.96 10.27 -14.15
C LEU A 153 18.06 10.24 -13.08
N ASP A 154 18.84 11.33 -13.00
CA ASP A 154 19.63 11.62 -11.80
C ASP A 154 18.70 12.24 -10.75
N LEU A 155 18.12 11.38 -9.92
CA LEU A 155 17.15 11.79 -8.92
C LEU A 155 17.75 12.74 -7.89
N ASP A 156 18.99 12.55 -7.47
CA ASP A 156 19.64 13.40 -6.46
C ASP A 156 19.93 14.80 -7.03
N ALA A 157 20.35 14.90 -8.29
CA ALA A 157 20.48 16.19 -8.97
C ALA A 157 19.11 16.87 -9.17
N HIS A 158 18.09 16.11 -9.54
CA HIS A 158 16.73 16.62 -9.77
C HIS A 158 16.11 17.21 -8.50
N ILE A 159 16.14 16.48 -7.37
CA ILE A 159 15.58 17.00 -6.10
C ILE A 159 16.39 18.18 -5.55
N ARG A 160 17.69 18.23 -5.80
CA ARG A 160 18.54 19.38 -5.49
C ARG A 160 18.07 20.62 -6.28
N THR A 161 17.85 20.47 -7.58
CA THR A 161 17.33 21.54 -8.44
C THR A 161 15.96 22.01 -7.97
N ILE A 162 15.04 21.10 -7.64
CA ILE A 162 13.72 21.45 -7.07
C ILE A 162 13.90 22.34 -5.85
N ARG A 163 14.74 21.91 -4.90
CA ARG A 163 14.98 22.66 -3.67
C ARG A 163 15.57 24.05 -3.96
N GLU A 164 16.59 24.16 -4.79
CA GLU A 164 17.23 25.42 -5.14
C GLU A 164 16.26 26.36 -5.83
N GLU A 165 15.48 25.87 -6.80
CA GLU A 165 14.51 26.67 -7.53
C GLU A 165 13.34 27.15 -6.67
N THR A 166 12.79 26.29 -5.80
CA THR A 166 11.72 26.68 -4.87
C THR A 166 12.18 27.77 -3.92
N LEU A 167 13.40 27.68 -3.40
CA LEU A 167 14.00 28.71 -2.55
C LEU A 167 14.26 30.02 -3.31
N ARG A 168 14.82 29.93 -4.52
CA ARG A 168 15.11 31.09 -5.36
C ARG A 168 13.83 31.85 -5.77
N GLN A 169 12.79 31.11 -6.14
CA GLN A 169 11.51 31.67 -6.58
C GLN A 169 10.59 32.04 -5.42
N LYS A 170 10.89 31.59 -4.20
CA LYS A 170 10.01 31.71 -3.01
C LYS A 170 8.62 31.10 -3.26
N GLN A 171 8.59 29.96 -3.92
CA GLN A 171 7.39 29.19 -4.25
C GLN A 171 7.62 27.72 -3.88
N ALA A 172 6.57 27.01 -3.53
CA ALA A 172 6.68 25.59 -3.15
C ALA A 172 6.82 24.64 -4.36
N TYR A 173 6.57 25.11 -5.58
CA TYR A 173 6.49 24.28 -6.79
C TYR A 173 7.49 24.75 -7.85
N SER A 174 8.20 23.77 -8.46
CA SER A 174 9.19 24.03 -9.50
C SER A 174 9.38 22.81 -10.40
N GLU A 175 10.28 22.90 -11.37
CA GLU A 175 10.72 21.80 -12.23
C GLU A 175 9.54 20.97 -12.81
N PRO A 176 8.65 21.60 -13.62
CA PRO A 176 7.52 20.89 -14.21
C PRO A 176 7.99 19.83 -15.21
N VAL A 177 7.35 18.66 -15.16
CA VAL A 177 7.52 17.59 -16.14
C VAL A 177 6.17 17.30 -16.80
N GLN A 178 6.11 17.45 -18.11
CA GLN A 178 4.93 17.07 -18.90
C GLN A 178 5.08 15.66 -19.42
N MET A 179 4.09 14.83 -19.16
CA MET A 179 4.09 13.42 -19.52
C MET A 179 2.85 13.03 -20.33
N ARG A 180 3.01 12.01 -21.15
CA ARG A 180 1.92 11.29 -21.81
C ARG A 180 1.94 9.86 -21.33
N ILE A 181 0.76 9.37 -20.93
CA ILE A 181 0.56 8.00 -20.48
C ILE A 181 -0.48 7.34 -21.39
N ARG A 182 -0.21 6.10 -21.77
CA ARG A 182 -1.21 5.18 -22.34
C ARG A 182 -1.28 3.95 -21.45
N TYR A 183 -2.40 3.77 -20.80
CA TYR A 183 -2.65 2.63 -19.92
C TYR A 183 -3.70 1.71 -20.54
N THR A 184 -3.45 0.41 -20.49
CA THR A 184 -4.30 -0.62 -21.11
C THR A 184 -4.58 -1.73 -20.11
N ILE A 185 -5.85 -2.13 -20.01
CA ILE A 185 -6.28 -3.34 -19.30
C ILE A 185 -6.80 -4.33 -20.34
N THR A 186 -6.32 -5.57 -20.29
CA THR A 186 -6.69 -6.66 -21.18
C THR A 186 -7.31 -7.81 -20.37
N VAL A 187 -8.62 -7.95 -20.45
CA VAL A 187 -9.35 -9.06 -19.81
C VAL A 187 -9.18 -10.31 -20.67
N LYS A 188 -8.80 -11.41 -20.01
CA LYS A 188 -8.52 -12.70 -20.69
C LYS A 188 -9.76 -13.24 -21.39
N PRO A 189 -9.59 -14.00 -22.51
CA PRO A 189 -10.72 -14.63 -23.19
C PRO A 189 -11.51 -15.54 -22.28
N ASP A 190 -12.82 -15.57 -22.48
CA ASP A 190 -13.77 -16.53 -21.89
C ASP A 190 -13.80 -16.57 -20.34
N VAL A 191 -13.29 -15.54 -19.65
CA VAL A 191 -13.44 -15.38 -18.17
C VAL A 191 -14.83 -14.92 -17.79
N THR A 192 -15.60 -14.42 -18.75
CA THR A 192 -17.01 -14.08 -18.61
C THR A 192 -17.81 -14.70 -19.77
N PRO A 193 -19.10 -14.99 -19.60
CA PRO A 193 -19.94 -15.47 -20.69
C PRO A 193 -19.95 -14.49 -21.89
N PRO A 194 -19.96 -14.96 -23.12
CA PRO A 194 -20.05 -14.10 -24.30
C PRO A 194 -21.32 -13.24 -24.29
N GLY A 195 -21.17 -11.97 -24.68
CA GLY A 195 -22.25 -10.98 -24.68
C GLY A 195 -22.46 -10.23 -23.37
N GLU A 196 -21.91 -10.72 -22.26
CA GLU A 196 -22.00 -10.04 -20.98
C GLU A 196 -21.14 -8.78 -20.96
N PRO A 197 -21.66 -7.66 -20.41
CA PRO A 197 -20.89 -6.45 -20.23
C PRO A 197 -19.78 -6.64 -19.17
N ILE A 198 -18.58 -6.27 -19.52
CA ILE A 198 -17.44 -6.12 -18.62
C ILE A 198 -17.30 -4.64 -18.30
N ARG A 199 -17.22 -4.31 -17.01
CA ARG A 199 -17.05 -2.97 -16.48
C ARG A 199 -15.60 -2.79 -16.04
N CYS A 200 -14.98 -1.70 -16.43
CA CYS A 200 -13.56 -1.44 -16.17
C CYS A 200 -13.36 0.00 -15.66
N TRP A 201 -12.52 0.15 -14.64
CA TRP A 201 -12.09 1.44 -14.10
C TRP A 201 -10.57 1.53 -14.23
N ILE A 202 -10.09 2.52 -14.96
CA ILE A 202 -8.66 2.82 -15.14
C ILE A 202 -8.34 4.09 -14.35
N PRO A 203 -7.21 4.14 -13.59
CA PRO A 203 -6.76 5.36 -12.91
C PRO A 203 -6.61 6.54 -13.86
N PHE A 204 -7.03 7.71 -13.41
CA PHE A 204 -6.98 8.96 -14.18
C PHE A 204 -6.47 10.12 -13.30
N PRO A 205 -5.59 11.00 -13.82
CA PRO A 205 -4.99 12.07 -13.02
C PRO A 205 -6.01 13.00 -12.38
N ARG A 206 -5.73 13.41 -11.15
CA ARG A 206 -6.48 14.44 -10.43
C ARG A 206 -5.95 15.82 -10.77
N GLU A 207 -6.84 16.80 -10.93
CA GLU A 207 -6.44 18.20 -11.00
C GLU A 207 -6.05 18.69 -9.58
N ILE A 208 -4.80 19.11 -9.41
CA ILE A 208 -4.30 19.62 -8.12
C ILE A 208 -3.63 20.97 -8.40
N PRO A 209 -4.23 22.08 -7.93
CA PRO A 209 -3.71 23.42 -8.21
C PRO A 209 -2.21 23.53 -7.91
N HIS A 210 -1.46 24.07 -8.85
CA HIS A 210 0.01 24.26 -8.81
C HIS A 210 0.84 22.98 -8.78
N ARG A 211 0.25 21.82 -8.51
CA ARG A 211 0.98 20.54 -8.36
C ARG A 211 0.83 19.65 -9.59
N GLN A 212 -0.41 19.40 -10.03
CA GLN A 212 -0.71 18.55 -11.18
C GLN A 212 -1.79 19.19 -12.04
N THR A 213 -1.41 19.63 -13.22
CA THR A 213 -2.21 20.51 -14.08
C THR A 213 -2.17 20.04 -15.55
N ASP A 214 -2.82 20.78 -16.41
CA ASP A 214 -2.83 20.60 -17.87
C ASP A 214 -3.28 19.19 -18.28
N ILE A 215 -4.20 18.62 -17.51
CA ILE A 215 -4.71 17.27 -17.74
C ILE A 215 -5.57 17.24 -19.00
N ARG A 216 -5.21 16.37 -19.93
CA ARG A 216 -5.87 16.27 -21.22
C ARG A 216 -6.05 14.81 -21.62
N LEU A 217 -7.30 14.34 -21.71
CA LEU A 217 -7.62 13.03 -22.29
C LEU A 217 -7.43 13.09 -23.81
N ILE A 218 -6.59 12.23 -24.36
CA ILE A 218 -6.22 12.21 -25.77
C ILE A 218 -7.06 11.21 -26.53
N ARG A 219 -7.16 9.98 -26.02
CA ARG A 219 -7.88 8.89 -26.68
C ARG A 219 -8.31 7.82 -25.70
N THR A 220 -9.40 7.12 -26.03
CA THR A 220 -9.87 5.94 -25.30
C THR A 220 -10.29 4.83 -26.26
N ASP A 221 -10.21 3.58 -25.77
CA ASP A 221 -10.86 2.41 -26.38
C ASP A 221 -11.58 1.62 -25.26
N PRO A 222 -12.91 1.49 -25.28
CA PRO A 222 -13.85 2.06 -26.25
C PRO A 222 -13.95 3.61 -26.17
N ALA A 223 -14.49 4.23 -27.23
CA ALA A 223 -14.67 5.68 -27.27
C ALA A 223 -15.71 6.17 -26.23
N ASP A 224 -16.73 5.34 -25.96
CA ASP A 224 -17.71 5.62 -24.90
C ASP A 224 -17.08 5.36 -23.54
N HIS A 225 -17.08 6.38 -22.70
CA HIS A 225 -16.49 6.35 -21.36
C HIS A 225 -17.17 7.36 -20.42
N ARG A 226 -16.91 7.20 -19.11
CA ARG A 226 -17.32 8.19 -18.10
C ARG A 226 -16.11 8.57 -17.25
N LEU A 227 -15.81 9.85 -17.21
CA LEU A 227 -14.75 10.36 -16.36
C LEU A 227 -15.32 10.72 -14.99
N ALA A 228 -14.68 10.24 -13.91
CA ALA A 228 -15.03 10.63 -12.56
C ALA A 228 -14.83 12.15 -12.33
N PRO A 229 -15.69 12.81 -11.53
CA PRO A 229 -15.53 14.22 -11.19
C PRO A 229 -14.17 14.54 -10.57
N ASP A 230 -13.68 15.76 -10.77
CA ASP A 230 -12.39 16.22 -10.21
C ASP A 230 -12.34 16.17 -8.67
N LYS A 231 -13.49 16.30 -8.02
CA LYS A 231 -13.61 16.23 -6.56
C LYS A 231 -13.45 14.84 -5.98
N ASP A 232 -13.55 13.79 -6.80
CA ASP A 232 -13.41 12.42 -6.32
C ASP A 232 -11.98 12.19 -5.85
N LEU A 233 -11.83 11.70 -4.63
CA LEU A 233 -10.51 11.49 -4.01
C LEU A 233 -9.76 10.30 -4.61
N GLN A 234 -10.45 9.41 -5.30
CA GLN A 234 -9.89 8.40 -6.17
C GLN A 234 -10.48 8.58 -7.57
N ARG A 235 -9.72 9.17 -8.47
CA ARG A 235 -10.21 9.54 -9.79
C ARG A 235 -9.96 8.45 -10.81
N MET A 236 -11.04 8.01 -11.46
CA MET A 236 -11.00 6.93 -12.43
C MET A 236 -11.71 7.33 -13.74
N ILE A 237 -11.33 6.70 -14.83
CA ILE A 237 -12.12 6.67 -16.07
C ILE A 237 -12.77 5.30 -16.20
N TYR A 238 -14.07 5.31 -16.44
CA TYR A 238 -14.92 4.11 -16.50
C TYR A 238 -15.27 3.75 -17.91
N PHE A 239 -15.28 2.44 -18.17
CA PHE A 239 -15.62 1.84 -19.44
C PHE A 239 -16.55 0.65 -19.28
N GLU A 240 -17.29 0.35 -20.37
CA GLU A 240 -18.09 -0.85 -20.50
C GLU A 240 -17.96 -1.43 -21.89
N LYS A 241 -17.74 -2.76 -22.02
CA LYS A 241 -17.59 -3.45 -23.30
C LYS A 241 -18.05 -4.89 -23.16
N SER A 242 -18.84 -5.39 -24.11
CA SER A 242 -19.32 -6.77 -24.09
C SER A 242 -18.21 -7.77 -24.43
N ALA A 243 -18.17 -8.87 -23.68
CA ALA A 243 -17.28 -9.99 -23.95
C ALA A 243 -17.58 -10.67 -25.29
N VAL A 244 -16.55 -11.07 -26.00
CA VAL A 244 -16.66 -11.82 -27.27
C VAL A 244 -15.97 -13.17 -27.10
N LYS A 245 -16.68 -14.26 -27.48
CA LYS A 245 -16.17 -15.62 -27.33
C LYS A 245 -14.78 -15.77 -27.96
N GLY A 246 -13.84 -16.33 -27.21
CA GLY A 246 -12.48 -16.63 -27.66
C GLY A 246 -11.61 -15.37 -27.89
N ARG A 247 -12.05 -14.17 -27.49
CA ARG A 247 -11.29 -12.94 -27.69
C ARG A 247 -11.07 -12.21 -26.38
N PRO A 248 -9.90 -11.59 -26.18
CA PRO A 248 -9.70 -10.69 -25.04
C PRO A 248 -10.57 -9.44 -25.16
N THR A 249 -10.97 -8.86 -24.03
CA THR A 249 -11.64 -7.56 -23.99
C THR A 249 -10.63 -6.52 -23.51
N VAL A 250 -10.37 -5.52 -24.37
CA VAL A 250 -9.34 -4.50 -24.14
C VAL A 250 -9.99 -3.16 -23.81
N PHE A 251 -9.45 -2.48 -22.82
CA PHE A 251 -9.77 -1.12 -22.42
C PHE A 251 -8.49 -0.29 -22.37
N SER A 252 -8.51 0.91 -22.91
CA SER A 252 -7.35 1.80 -22.81
C SER A 252 -7.73 3.26 -22.67
N ALA A 253 -6.87 4.02 -22.00
CA ALA A 253 -6.93 5.47 -21.92
C ALA A 253 -5.53 6.04 -22.20
N GLU A 254 -5.47 7.09 -23.02
CA GLU A 254 -4.27 7.86 -23.28
C GLU A 254 -4.52 9.31 -22.88
N TYR A 255 -3.65 9.87 -22.04
CA TYR A 255 -3.78 11.22 -21.50
C TYR A 255 -2.43 11.88 -21.27
N GLU A 256 -2.45 13.19 -21.18
CA GLU A 256 -1.30 14.01 -20.82
C GLU A 256 -1.57 14.79 -19.55
N TYR A 257 -0.52 15.14 -18.85
CA TYR A 257 -0.56 15.99 -17.66
C TYR A 257 0.80 16.64 -17.42
N THR A 258 0.82 17.70 -16.62
CA THR A 258 2.03 18.33 -16.11
C THR A 258 2.08 18.17 -14.60
N ASN A 259 3.19 17.66 -14.07
CA ASN A 259 3.41 17.56 -12.63
C ASN A 259 4.65 18.36 -12.23
N TYR A 260 4.58 19.03 -11.07
CA TYR A 260 5.63 19.89 -10.53
C TYR A 260 6.32 19.24 -9.35
N GLY A 261 7.62 19.41 -9.23
CA GLY A 261 8.36 19.14 -8.02
C GLY A 261 7.90 20.05 -6.89
N VAL A 262 7.95 19.58 -5.68
CA VAL A 262 7.55 20.32 -4.48
C VAL A 262 8.67 20.30 -3.47
N HIS A 263 8.93 21.45 -2.85
CA HIS A 263 9.74 21.51 -1.64
C HIS A 263 9.29 22.68 -0.77
N VAL A 264 9.11 22.40 0.52
CA VAL A 264 8.85 23.41 1.53
C VAL A 264 9.98 23.38 2.56
N ASP A 265 10.73 24.48 2.66
CA ASP A 265 11.83 24.59 3.61
C ASP A 265 11.29 24.85 5.02
N ILE A 266 11.11 23.77 5.78
CA ILE A 266 10.54 23.83 7.12
C ILE A 266 11.61 24.19 8.14
N GLU A 267 11.34 25.23 8.94
CA GLU A 267 12.10 25.56 10.13
C GLU A 267 11.42 24.93 11.35
N PRO A 268 12.04 23.91 11.97
CA PRO A 268 11.40 23.14 13.04
C PRO A 268 10.87 24.00 14.19
N ASP A 269 11.60 25.03 14.58
CA ASP A 269 11.24 25.90 15.71
C ASP A 269 10.00 26.78 15.46
N LEU A 270 9.58 26.93 14.18
CA LEU A 270 8.36 27.63 13.82
C LEU A 270 7.14 26.73 13.78
N VAL A 271 7.33 25.41 13.76
CA VAL A 271 6.23 24.44 13.68
C VAL A 271 5.48 24.37 15.01
N LYS A 272 4.16 24.47 14.93
CA LYS A 272 3.24 24.43 16.08
C LYS A 272 2.31 23.23 16.00
N ALA A 273 1.87 22.77 17.16
CA ALA A 273 0.80 21.80 17.26
C ALA A 273 -0.51 22.39 16.68
N VAL A 274 -1.27 21.58 15.97
CA VAL A 274 -2.60 21.96 15.45
C VAL A 274 -3.67 21.85 16.54
N ASP A 275 -4.75 22.62 16.41
CA ASP A 275 -5.94 22.41 17.22
C ASP A 275 -6.62 21.10 16.81
N PRO A 276 -6.77 20.11 17.72
CA PRO A 276 -7.43 18.84 17.40
C PRO A 276 -8.91 18.96 17.02
N GLN A 277 -9.54 20.10 17.28
CA GLN A 277 -10.93 20.37 16.91
C GLN A 277 -11.08 21.19 15.62
N SER A 278 -9.96 21.52 14.95
CA SER A 278 -9.95 22.23 13.68
C SER A 278 -10.53 21.37 12.53
N ALA A 279 -10.61 21.95 11.34
CA ALA A 279 -10.97 21.22 10.11
C ALA A 279 -10.01 20.06 9.77
N LEU A 280 -8.87 19.96 10.43
CA LEU A 280 -7.89 18.87 10.29
C LEU A 280 -8.23 17.62 11.12
N LYS A 281 -9.25 17.69 11.97
CA LYS A 281 -9.68 16.57 12.83
C LYS A 281 -9.80 15.22 12.12
N PRO A 282 -10.39 15.09 10.91
CA PRO A 282 -10.48 13.80 10.21
C PRO A 282 -9.11 13.16 9.93
N TYR A 283 -8.07 13.97 9.81
CA TYR A 283 -6.69 13.52 9.55
C TYR A 283 -5.88 13.26 10.83
N LEU A 284 -6.52 13.33 11.99
CA LEU A 284 -6.01 12.98 13.31
C LEU A 284 -6.69 11.73 13.89
N GLU A 285 -7.76 11.27 13.25
CA GLU A 285 -8.60 10.17 13.73
C GLU A 285 -8.19 8.84 13.06
N GLN A 286 -8.72 7.75 13.62
CA GLN A 286 -8.60 6.43 13.04
C GLN A 286 -9.42 6.33 11.75
N GLU A 287 -8.97 5.51 10.81
CA GLU A 287 -9.62 5.25 9.54
C GLU A 287 -9.55 3.75 9.24
N TYR A 288 -10.61 3.04 9.61
CA TYR A 288 -10.67 1.58 9.46
C TYR A 288 -10.69 1.14 8.00
N PRO A 289 -10.09 -0.05 7.69
CA PRO A 289 -9.52 -1.02 8.64
C PRO A 289 -8.03 -0.78 8.95
N HIS A 290 -7.36 0.14 8.27
CA HIS A 290 -5.90 0.22 8.30
C HIS A 290 -5.36 1.20 9.35
N ILE A 291 -5.85 2.43 9.38
CA ILE A 291 -5.35 3.42 10.36
C ILE A 291 -6.04 3.19 11.70
N VAL A 292 -5.48 2.28 12.51
CA VAL A 292 -6.02 1.86 13.80
C VAL A 292 -4.98 2.06 14.89
N PHE A 293 -5.36 2.74 15.96
CA PHE A 293 -4.48 3.07 17.08
C PHE A 293 -4.43 1.92 18.08
N THR A 294 -3.80 0.81 17.70
CA THR A 294 -3.63 -0.36 18.57
C THR A 294 -2.71 -0.04 19.76
N ASP A 295 -2.89 -0.77 20.88
CA ASP A 295 -2.01 -0.59 22.06
C ASP A 295 -0.55 -0.85 21.71
N THR A 296 -0.27 -1.84 20.86
CA THR A 296 1.07 -2.15 20.36
C THR A 296 1.72 -0.96 19.65
N LEU A 297 1.00 -0.30 18.74
CA LEU A 297 1.52 0.87 18.03
C LEU A 297 1.59 2.10 18.94
N ARG A 298 0.70 2.25 19.94
CA ARG A 298 0.80 3.28 20.96
C ARG A 298 2.06 3.13 21.80
N GLU A 299 2.38 1.92 22.23
CA GLU A 299 3.60 1.64 22.99
C GLU A 299 4.86 1.87 22.13
N LEU A 300 4.84 1.48 20.87
CA LEU A 300 5.89 1.78 19.91
C LEU A 300 6.11 3.29 19.81
N SER A 301 5.06 4.03 19.48
CA SER A 301 5.09 5.49 19.33
C SER A 301 5.64 6.18 20.57
N LYS A 302 5.12 5.84 21.77
CA LYS A 302 5.59 6.39 23.04
C LYS A 302 7.08 6.13 23.27
N ARG A 303 7.57 4.94 22.95
CA ARG A 303 8.98 4.59 23.11
C ARG A 303 9.88 5.37 22.14
N LEU A 304 9.43 5.60 20.90
CA LEU A 304 10.20 6.31 19.88
C LEU A 304 10.25 7.81 20.16
N VAL A 305 9.11 8.42 20.40
CA VAL A 305 8.97 9.87 20.54
C VAL A 305 9.48 10.37 21.91
N GLY A 306 9.32 9.56 22.97
CA GLY A 306 9.79 9.92 24.32
C GLY A 306 9.13 11.20 24.82
N THR A 307 9.93 12.26 25.04
CA THR A 307 9.49 13.56 25.54
C THR A 307 9.44 14.66 24.47
N GLU A 308 9.72 14.33 23.19
CA GLU A 308 9.66 15.32 22.13
C GLU A 308 8.20 15.76 21.89
N THR A 309 7.99 17.06 21.72
CA THR A 309 6.67 17.67 21.55
C THR A 309 6.54 18.51 20.28
N ASN A 310 7.66 18.85 19.63
CA ASN A 310 7.62 19.58 18.37
C ASN A 310 7.12 18.66 17.25
N PRO A 311 6.02 18.97 16.54
CA PRO A 311 5.43 18.06 15.57
C PRO A 311 6.39 17.66 14.43
N TYR A 312 7.23 18.57 13.96
CA TYR A 312 8.19 18.28 12.90
C TYR A 312 9.29 17.32 13.37
N ARG A 313 9.85 17.56 14.56
CA ARG A 313 10.87 16.67 15.15
C ARG A 313 10.30 15.29 15.48
N VAL A 314 9.05 15.23 15.96
CA VAL A 314 8.33 13.96 16.12
C VAL A 314 8.20 13.24 14.77
N ALA A 315 7.79 13.93 13.71
CA ALA A 315 7.71 13.35 12.38
C ALA A 315 9.08 12.86 11.86
N GLN A 316 10.17 13.60 12.12
CA GLN A 316 11.53 13.17 11.79
C GLN A 316 11.92 11.86 12.51
N ILE A 317 11.63 11.75 13.81
CA ILE A 317 11.89 10.55 14.59
C ILE A 317 11.15 9.34 14.01
N LEU A 318 9.86 9.51 13.70
CA LEU A 318 9.02 8.45 13.17
C LEU A 318 9.44 8.06 11.75
N PHE A 319 9.76 9.03 10.90
CA PHE A 319 10.21 8.84 9.53
C PHE A 319 11.53 8.05 9.49
N ALA A 320 12.53 8.50 10.26
CA ALA A 320 13.81 7.82 10.35
C ALA A 320 13.66 6.38 10.89
N TRP A 321 12.77 6.18 11.87
CA TRP A 321 12.54 4.86 12.41
C TRP A 321 11.92 3.90 11.37
N VAL A 322 10.96 4.36 10.58
CA VAL A 322 10.37 3.52 9.51
C VAL A 322 11.42 3.20 8.46
N ASP A 323 12.18 4.19 7.98
CA ASP A 323 13.26 4.03 7.02
C ASP A 323 14.29 2.98 7.46
N GLU A 324 14.71 3.04 8.73
CA GLU A 324 15.74 2.14 9.28
C GLU A 324 15.24 0.73 9.64
N ASN A 325 13.97 0.59 10.05
CA ASN A 325 13.46 -0.63 10.68
C ASN A 325 12.42 -1.38 9.86
N VAL A 326 11.94 -0.82 8.77
CA VAL A 326 10.95 -1.43 7.88
C VAL A 326 11.47 -1.38 6.44
N PRO A 327 12.50 -2.20 6.10
CA PRO A 327 13.06 -2.22 4.75
C PRO A 327 11.98 -2.57 3.71
N TRP A 328 12.15 -2.01 2.51
CA TRP A 328 11.24 -2.28 1.41
C TRP A 328 11.33 -3.74 0.95
N ALA A 329 10.19 -4.40 0.90
CA ALA A 329 10.03 -5.74 0.35
C ALA A 329 8.66 -5.86 -0.32
N SER A 330 8.57 -6.71 -1.35
CA SER A 330 7.29 -6.94 -2.04
C SER A 330 6.23 -7.43 -1.05
N ALA A 331 5.08 -6.79 -1.04
CA ALA A 331 3.95 -7.21 -0.23
C ALA A 331 3.03 -8.18 -0.98
N ARG A 332 2.24 -8.92 -0.22
CA ARG A 332 1.04 -9.58 -0.76
C ARG A 332 -0.06 -8.56 -0.99
N GLU A 333 -1.07 -8.94 -1.73
CA GLU A 333 -2.17 -8.02 -2.08
C GLU A 333 -2.84 -7.44 -0.82
N TYR A 334 -3.04 -6.11 -0.79
CA TYR A 334 -3.56 -5.41 0.40
C TYR A 334 -4.91 -5.94 0.88
N SER A 335 -5.75 -6.42 -0.05
CA SER A 335 -7.02 -7.07 0.29
C SER A 335 -6.85 -8.36 1.13
N THR A 336 -5.65 -8.92 1.20
CA THR A 336 -5.31 -10.10 2.03
C THR A 336 -4.77 -9.73 3.40
N ILE A 337 -4.48 -8.45 3.65
CA ILE A 337 -3.88 -7.95 4.90
C ILE A 337 -4.94 -7.17 5.69
N PRO A 338 -5.38 -7.68 6.86
CA PRO A 338 -6.42 -7.01 7.66
C PRO A 338 -6.02 -5.61 8.15
N ASN A 339 -4.73 -5.41 8.48
CA ASN A 339 -4.21 -4.12 8.96
C ASN A 339 -2.76 -3.94 8.52
N LEU A 340 -2.52 -2.99 7.62
CA LEU A 340 -1.19 -2.75 7.03
C LEU A 340 -0.15 -2.26 8.04
N PRO A 341 -0.44 -1.29 8.95
CA PRO A 341 0.51 -0.88 10.00
C PRO A 341 0.92 -2.00 10.95
N MET A 342 -0.01 -2.85 11.34
CA MET A 342 0.31 -4.00 12.18
C MET A 342 1.16 -5.02 11.43
N TYR A 343 0.88 -5.25 10.15
CA TYR A 343 1.70 -6.10 9.30
C TYR A 343 3.17 -5.60 9.25
N ALA A 344 3.37 -4.30 9.00
CA ALA A 344 4.70 -3.68 9.01
C ALA A 344 5.41 -3.85 10.36
N TYR A 345 4.71 -3.59 11.45
CA TYR A 345 5.26 -3.73 12.80
C TYR A 345 5.68 -5.16 13.12
N GLU A 346 4.83 -6.12 12.79
CA GLU A 346 5.04 -7.52 13.12
C GLU A 346 6.09 -8.20 12.24
N ASN A 347 6.09 -7.90 10.94
CA ASN A 347 6.98 -8.56 9.97
C ASN A 347 8.29 -7.79 9.74
N ARG A 348 8.38 -6.54 10.18
CA ARG A 348 9.58 -5.69 10.04
C ARG A 348 10.00 -5.47 8.60
N HIS A 349 9.05 -5.44 7.69
CA HIS A 349 9.22 -5.07 6.30
C HIS A 349 7.87 -4.69 5.68
N GLY A 350 7.90 -4.08 4.52
CA GLY A 350 6.71 -3.76 3.74
C GLY A 350 7.07 -3.11 2.42
N ASP A 351 6.10 -2.98 1.53
CA ASP A 351 6.25 -2.13 0.36
C ASP A 351 5.95 -0.66 0.69
N CYS A 352 5.91 0.18 -0.34
CA CYS A 352 5.68 1.62 -0.18
C CYS A 352 4.37 1.94 0.58
N GLY A 353 3.28 1.24 0.26
CA GLY A 353 2.00 1.49 0.93
C GLY A 353 1.98 1.04 2.38
N ILE A 354 2.60 -0.09 2.69
CA ILE A 354 2.70 -0.59 4.06
C ILE A 354 3.56 0.36 4.92
N GLN A 355 4.71 0.82 4.40
CA GLN A 355 5.56 1.80 5.08
C GLN A 355 4.82 3.13 5.30
N THR A 356 4.18 3.65 4.24
CA THR A 356 3.41 4.91 4.28
C THR A 356 2.25 4.83 5.26
N MET A 357 1.49 3.74 5.27
CA MET A 357 0.35 3.58 6.17
C MET A 357 0.77 3.51 7.63
N LEU A 358 1.89 2.83 7.92
CA LEU A 358 2.47 2.82 9.27
C LEU A 358 2.88 4.24 9.70
N PHE A 359 3.59 4.98 8.84
CA PHE A 359 4.02 6.35 9.14
C PHE A 359 2.84 7.28 9.39
N ILE A 360 1.80 7.26 8.52
CA ILE A 360 0.57 8.03 8.71
C ILE A 360 -0.09 7.71 10.05
N THR A 361 -0.20 6.41 10.38
CA THR A 361 -0.81 5.98 11.65
C THR A 361 -0.05 6.52 12.85
N LEU A 362 1.27 6.42 12.84
CA LEU A 362 2.13 6.96 13.90
C LEU A 362 2.05 8.49 14.01
N CYS A 363 1.99 9.21 12.88
CA CYS A 363 1.82 10.67 12.87
C CYS A 363 0.47 11.08 13.50
N ARG A 364 -0.65 10.46 13.08
CA ARG A 364 -1.98 10.75 13.63
C ARG A 364 -2.05 10.48 15.13
N MET A 365 -1.41 9.41 15.61
CA MET A 365 -1.32 9.11 17.06
C MET A 365 -0.63 10.21 17.86
N ASN A 366 0.27 10.96 17.25
CA ASN A 366 1.03 12.04 17.87
C ASN A 366 0.43 13.43 17.58
N GLY A 367 -0.82 13.50 17.12
CA GLY A 367 -1.49 14.76 16.86
C GLY A 367 -0.97 15.50 15.63
N ILE A 368 -0.32 14.80 14.70
CA ILE A 368 0.17 15.34 13.42
C ILE A 368 -0.78 14.89 12.31
N PRO A 369 -1.52 15.81 11.66
CA PRO A 369 -2.43 15.44 10.59
C PRO A 369 -1.68 14.82 9.41
N ALA A 370 -2.09 13.64 9.00
CA ALA A 370 -1.49 12.95 7.87
C ALA A 370 -2.55 12.20 7.06
N ARG A 371 -2.35 12.09 5.75
CA ARG A 371 -3.27 11.40 4.84
C ARG A 371 -2.54 10.69 3.71
N TRP A 372 -3.19 9.69 3.18
CA TRP A 372 -2.74 8.94 2.01
C TRP A 372 -2.75 9.77 0.75
N GLN A 373 -1.73 9.57 -0.08
CA GLN A 373 -1.72 9.95 -1.48
C GLN A 373 -0.98 8.87 -2.26
N SER A 374 -1.44 8.53 -3.44
CA SER A 374 -0.81 7.51 -4.26
C SER A 374 -1.06 7.71 -5.75
N GLY A 375 -0.33 6.94 -6.53
CA GLY A 375 -0.42 6.97 -7.97
C GLY A 375 0.67 6.13 -8.63
N TRP A 376 1.30 6.69 -9.66
CA TRP A 376 2.45 6.09 -10.31
C TRP A 376 3.67 7.01 -10.19
N GLU A 377 4.84 6.39 -10.20
CA GLU A 377 6.12 7.09 -10.28
C GLU A 377 6.88 6.70 -11.54
N PHE A 378 7.70 7.60 -12.01
CA PHE A 378 8.51 7.41 -13.19
C PHE A 378 9.94 7.81 -12.89
N GLN A 379 10.86 6.85 -13.03
CA GLN A 379 12.29 7.09 -12.94
C GLN A 379 12.92 6.65 -14.25
N PRO A 380 12.87 7.47 -15.30
CA PRO A 380 13.39 7.07 -16.59
C PRO A 380 14.69 6.27 -16.49
N PRO A 381 14.77 5.05 -17.10
CA PRO A 381 13.79 4.44 -17.99
C PRO A 381 12.67 3.63 -17.30
N ASP A 382 12.65 3.53 -15.99
CA ASP A 382 11.74 2.67 -15.22
C ASP A 382 10.47 3.41 -14.77
N ASP A 383 9.43 2.64 -14.48
CA ASP A 383 8.19 3.08 -13.85
C ASP A 383 7.76 2.11 -12.74
N SER A 384 6.91 2.59 -11.85
CA SER A 384 6.32 1.78 -10.78
C SER A 384 4.98 2.36 -10.31
N MET A 385 4.14 1.51 -9.77
CA MET A 385 3.05 1.93 -8.91
C MET A 385 3.64 2.32 -7.56
N HIS A 386 3.17 3.43 -6.98
CA HIS A 386 3.81 3.96 -5.79
C HIS A 386 2.86 4.67 -4.84
N ASP A 387 3.18 4.55 -3.55
CA ASP A 387 2.40 5.07 -2.44
C ASP A 387 3.25 6.02 -1.61
N TRP A 388 2.65 7.14 -1.26
CA TRP A 388 3.22 8.17 -0.40
C TRP A 388 2.12 8.86 0.38
N GLY A 389 2.40 9.99 1.01
CA GLY A 389 1.39 10.72 1.75
C GLY A 389 1.57 12.21 1.76
N MET A 390 0.65 12.84 2.45
CA MET A 390 0.69 14.25 2.81
C MET A 390 0.68 14.38 4.33
N ILE A 391 1.47 15.28 4.85
CA ILE A 391 1.55 15.62 6.27
C ILE A 391 1.34 17.13 6.46
N TYR A 392 0.71 17.53 7.55
CA TYR A 392 0.42 18.95 7.80
C TYR A 392 1.26 19.50 8.93
N PHE A 393 1.91 20.62 8.66
CA PHE A 393 2.66 21.37 9.66
C PHE A 393 2.19 22.83 9.74
N GLU A 394 1.70 23.27 10.88
CA GLU A 394 1.37 24.68 11.12
C GLU A 394 2.66 25.48 11.31
N PRO A 395 2.95 26.61 10.60
CA PRO A 395 2.03 27.33 9.69
C PRO A 395 2.19 26.99 8.20
N TYR A 396 2.93 25.94 7.83
CA TYR A 396 3.32 25.63 6.43
C TYR A 396 2.19 25.00 5.60
N GLY A 397 1.20 24.37 6.26
CA GLY A 397 0.13 23.66 5.58
C GLY A 397 0.49 22.22 5.22
N TRP A 398 -0.21 21.68 4.21
CA TRP A 398 0.02 20.34 3.69
C TRP A 398 1.29 20.27 2.85
N VAL A 399 2.19 19.38 3.21
CA VAL A 399 3.41 19.06 2.46
C VAL A 399 3.45 17.58 2.11
N PRO A 400 4.04 17.19 0.97
CA PRO A 400 4.17 15.77 0.63
C PRO A 400 5.23 15.10 1.49
N MET A 401 5.08 13.78 1.70
CA MET A 401 6.10 12.94 2.32
C MET A 401 6.14 11.57 1.65
N ASP A 402 7.34 11.00 1.55
CA ASP A 402 7.58 9.67 0.97
C ASP A 402 8.62 8.91 1.79
N VAL A 403 8.13 8.11 2.71
CA VAL A 403 8.99 7.37 3.64
C VAL A 403 9.75 6.21 2.97
N THR A 404 9.30 5.77 1.78
CA THR A 404 10.00 4.73 1.01
C THR A 404 11.31 5.24 0.42
N TYR A 405 11.31 6.50 -0.04
CA TYR A 405 12.54 7.17 -0.49
C TYR A 405 13.46 7.54 0.69
N GLY A 406 12.92 7.59 1.89
CA GLY A 406 13.65 7.67 3.15
C GLY A 406 14.57 8.87 3.27
N LEU A 407 15.59 8.71 4.08
CA LEU A 407 16.65 9.71 4.26
C LEU A 407 17.66 9.64 3.11
N ARG A 408 17.88 10.76 2.42
CA ARG A 408 18.87 10.80 1.35
C ARG A 408 20.29 10.67 1.89
N LYS A 409 21.13 9.93 1.18
CA LYS A 409 22.55 9.73 1.54
C LYS A 409 23.38 10.94 1.12
N THR A 410 23.34 12.00 1.92
CA THR A 410 24.03 13.27 1.66
C THR A 410 24.44 13.94 2.97
N ASP A 411 25.48 14.76 2.95
CA ASP A 411 25.93 15.58 4.09
C ASP A 411 25.12 16.87 4.25
N GLU A 412 24.28 17.21 3.26
CA GLU A 412 23.39 18.38 3.32
C GLU A 412 22.13 18.04 4.12
N GLU A 413 22.06 18.53 5.36
CA GLU A 413 20.96 18.21 6.28
C GLU A 413 19.56 18.45 5.69
N LYS A 414 19.34 19.57 5.03
CA LYS A 414 18.03 19.87 4.41
C LYS A 414 17.69 18.96 3.23
N LEU A 415 18.67 18.53 2.46
CA LEU A 415 18.47 17.59 1.36
C LEU A 415 18.29 16.16 1.87
N LYS A 416 18.94 15.81 2.97
CA LYS A 416 18.75 14.52 3.65
C LYS A 416 17.27 14.27 3.97
N TRP A 417 16.54 15.30 4.41
CA TRP A 417 15.12 15.24 4.77
C TRP A 417 14.18 15.62 3.63
N PHE A 418 14.65 15.66 2.38
CA PHE A 418 13.84 16.14 1.25
C PHE A 418 12.46 15.48 1.21
N TYR A 419 12.37 14.16 1.34
CA TYR A 419 11.11 13.42 1.25
C TYR A 419 10.21 13.50 2.50
N LEU A 420 10.52 14.32 3.48
CA LEU A 420 9.60 14.66 4.58
C LEU A 420 8.78 15.95 4.32
N SER A 421 9.22 16.79 3.37
CA SER A 421 8.51 18.04 3.00
C SER A 421 8.67 18.40 1.52
N GLY A 422 9.07 17.43 0.72
CA GLY A 422 9.30 17.59 -0.72
C GLY A 422 8.94 16.33 -1.50
N MET A 423 8.83 16.50 -2.82
CA MET A 423 8.53 15.43 -3.78
C MET A 423 9.09 15.78 -5.13
N ASP A 424 9.61 14.82 -5.86
CA ASP A 424 10.04 14.98 -7.25
C ASP A 424 8.87 15.20 -8.22
N SER A 425 9.17 15.61 -9.47
CA SER A 425 8.17 15.91 -10.49
C SER A 425 7.67 14.67 -11.25
N TYR A 426 8.34 13.54 -11.11
CA TYR A 426 8.05 12.33 -11.90
C TYR A 426 6.98 11.47 -11.26
N ARG A 427 5.84 12.08 -10.92
CA ARG A 427 4.70 11.44 -10.26
C ARG A 427 3.40 11.68 -11.02
N LEU A 428 2.52 10.70 -11.01
CA LEU A 428 1.12 10.83 -11.39
C LEU A 428 0.26 10.59 -10.17
N ILE A 429 -0.58 11.56 -9.79
CA ILE A 429 -1.44 11.51 -8.61
C ILE A 429 -2.88 11.27 -9.07
N PHE A 430 -3.51 10.19 -8.59
CA PHE A 430 -4.93 9.92 -8.82
C PHE A 430 -5.70 9.60 -7.55
N ASN A 431 -5.02 9.39 -6.40
CA ASN A 431 -5.62 9.16 -5.10
C ASN A 431 -5.15 10.16 -4.04
N ASP A 432 -6.08 10.62 -3.21
CA ASP A 432 -5.84 11.48 -2.04
C ASP A 432 -6.47 10.92 -0.74
N ALA A 433 -6.92 9.68 -0.75
CA ALA A 433 -7.45 8.96 0.40
C ALA A 433 -7.54 7.46 0.11
N ILE A 434 -7.66 6.65 1.15
CA ILE A 434 -7.81 5.19 1.02
C ILE A 434 -9.28 4.80 0.82
N SER A 435 -9.50 3.67 0.15
CA SER A 435 -10.78 2.96 0.08
C SER A 435 -11.97 3.80 -0.45
N GLN A 436 -11.70 4.81 -1.26
CA GLN A 436 -12.74 5.70 -1.78
C GLN A 436 -13.63 5.00 -2.82
N PRO A 437 -14.93 5.29 -2.83
CA PRO A 437 -15.84 4.71 -3.81
C PRO A 437 -15.53 5.23 -5.22
N PHE A 438 -15.75 4.39 -6.23
CA PHE A 438 -15.64 4.79 -7.64
C PHE A 438 -16.90 5.50 -8.14
N THR A 439 -16.74 6.27 -9.22
CA THR A 439 -17.83 6.87 -9.98
C THR A 439 -17.75 6.39 -11.45
N PRO A 440 -18.70 5.54 -11.95
CA PRO A 440 -19.80 4.93 -11.21
C PRO A 440 -19.31 3.89 -10.18
N LYS A 441 -20.14 3.62 -9.18
CA LYS A 441 -19.82 2.67 -8.11
C LYS A 441 -19.66 1.24 -8.67
N LYS A 442 -18.70 0.51 -8.13
CA LYS A 442 -18.49 -0.91 -8.32
C LYS A 442 -19.53 -1.72 -7.51
N ASP A 443 -20.04 -2.80 -8.07
CA ASP A 443 -21.08 -3.62 -7.42
C ASP A 443 -20.48 -4.75 -6.58
N HIS A 444 -19.29 -5.24 -6.93
CA HIS A 444 -18.58 -6.30 -6.23
C HIS A 444 -17.37 -5.77 -5.46
N PHE A 445 -16.81 -6.59 -4.57
CA PHE A 445 -15.60 -6.23 -3.83
C PHE A 445 -14.45 -5.92 -4.78
N ARG A 446 -13.68 -4.89 -4.45
CA ARG A 446 -12.50 -4.52 -5.22
C ARG A 446 -11.42 -5.60 -5.13
N SER A 447 -10.63 -5.76 -6.17
CA SER A 447 -9.45 -6.61 -6.16
C SER A 447 -8.39 -6.05 -5.19
N GLU A 448 -8.17 -4.74 -5.27
CA GLU A 448 -7.33 -4.00 -4.34
C GLU A 448 -8.21 -3.03 -3.55
N THR A 449 -8.07 -3.04 -2.21
CA THR A 449 -9.02 -2.38 -1.30
C THR A 449 -8.60 -0.98 -0.86
N VAL A 450 -7.37 -0.56 -1.11
CA VAL A 450 -6.83 0.72 -0.67
C VAL A 450 -6.96 1.78 -1.76
N ASP A 451 -6.31 1.60 -2.91
CA ASP A 451 -6.18 2.64 -3.92
C ASP A 451 -6.31 2.19 -5.39
N SER A 452 -6.36 0.88 -5.67
CA SER A 452 -6.59 0.30 -7.01
C SER A 452 -5.70 0.88 -8.12
N GLN A 453 -4.40 0.98 -7.86
CA GLN A 453 -3.43 1.56 -8.81
C GLN A 453 -3.39 0.85 -10.17
N ARG A 454 -3.70 -0.44 -10.20
CA ARG A 454 -3.81 -1.23 -11.44
C ARG A 454 -5.15 -1.05 -12.16
N GLY A 455 -6.10 -0.39 -11.53
CA GLY A 455 -7.48 -0.35 -11.98
C GLY A 455 -8.30 -1.53 -11.45
N GLU A 456 -9.56 -1.60 -11.85
CA GLU A 456 -10.50 -2.62 -11.39
C GLU A 456 -11.39 -3.10 -12.53
N VAL A 457 -11.76 -4.37 -12.49
CA VAL A 457 -12.63 -4.98 -13.50
C VAL A 457 -13.69 -5.83 -12.82
N GLU A 458 -14.92 -5.78 -13.32
CA GLU A 458 -16.01 -6.65 -12.89
C GLU A 458 -17.00 -6.93 -14.01
N TRP A 459 -17.90 -7.88 -13.78
CA TRP A 459 -19.09 -8.12 -14.58
C TRP A 459 -20.24 -8.47 -13.64
N LYS A 460 -21.46 -8.62 -14.13
CA LYS A 460 -22.64 -8.88 -13.26
C LYS A 460 -22.52 -10.11 -12.35
N GLY A 461 -21.67 -11.08 -12.71
CA GLY A 461 -21.48 -12.31 -11.94
C GLY A 461 -20.39 -12.25 -10.88
N GLY A 462 -19.59 -11.16 -10.82
CA GLY A 462 -18.54 -11.02 -9.82
C GLY A 462 -17.42 -10.07 -10.21
N ASN A 463 -16.53 -9.86 -9.26
CA ASN A 463 -15.25 -9.21 -9.50
C ASN A 463 -14.36 -10.09 -10.39
N LEU A 464 -13.60 -9.48 -11.30
CA LEU A 464 -12.52 -10.14 -12.02
C LEU A 464 -11.21 -9.80 -11.31
N TYR A 465 -10.63 -10.81 -10.66
CA TYR A 465 -9.39 -10.64 -9.89
C TYR A 465 -8.17 -10.61 -10.82
N PHE A 466 -7.02 -10.20 -10.31
CA PHE A 466 -5.78 -9.95 -11.07
C PHE A 466 -5.27 -11.13 -11.93
N ASP A 467 -5.64 -12.36 -11.62
CA ASP A 467 -5.32 -13.52 -12.43
C ASP A 467 -6.18 -13.67 -13.71
N GLN A 468 -7.24 -12.83 -13.85
CA GLN A 468 -8.20 -12.88 -14.96
C GLN A 468 -7.99 -11.78 -16.00
N TRP A 469 -7.08 -10.86 -15.76
CA TRP A 469 -6.72 -9.78 -16.67
C TRP A 469 -5.26 -9.35 -16.46
N ASP A 470 -4.71 -8.66 -17.44
CA ASP A 470 -3.38 -8.10 -17.44
C ASP A 470 -3.46 -6.59 -17.69
N TRP A 471 -2.41 -5.87 -17.32
CA TRP A 471 -2.27 -4.44 -17.60
C TRP A 471 -0.93 -4.13 -18.24
N ASP A 472 -0.89 -3.01 -18.97
CA ASP A 472 0.30 -2.51 -19.65
C ASP A 472 0.32 -0.99 -19.63
N MET A 473 1.49 -0.40 -19.39
CA MET A 473 1.69 1.04 -19.33
C MET A 473 2.82 1.46 -20.26
N HIS A 474 2.51 2.42 -21.12
CA HIS A 474 3.49 3.15 -21.92
C HIS A 474 3.47 4.61 -21.55
N TRP A 475 4.63 5.22 -21.46
CA TRP A 475 4.75 6.62 -21.12
C TRP A 475 5.91 7.31 -21.82
N ASP A 476 5.75 8.62 -22.05
CA ASP A 476 6.74 9.50 -22.65
C ASP A 476 6.86 10.79 -21.82
N VAL A 477 8.09 11.25 -21.62
CA VAL A 477 8.35 12.60 -21.14
C VAL A 477 8.31 13.54 -22.33
N LEU A 478 7.32 14.43 -22.40
CA LEU A 478 7.10 15.33 -23.52
C LEU A 478 7.92 16.61 -23.38
N LYS A 479 8.05 17.12 -22.15
CA LYS A 479 8.76 18.36 -21.83
C LYS A 479 9.25 18.32 -20.37
N LYS A 480 10.45 18.84 -20.19
CA LYS A 480 11.06 19.11 -18.86
C LYS A 480 11.18 20.59 -18.62
#